data_66d4b612843acf00bdef47a8e9c258ae
#
_entry.id   66d4b612843acf00bdef47a8e9c258ae
#
_cell.length_a   1.000
_cell.length_b   1.000
_cell.length_c   1.000
_cell.angle_alpha   90.00
_cell.angle_beta   90.00
_cell.angle_gamma   90.00
#
_symmetry.space_group_name_H-M   'P 1'
#
loop_
_entity.id
_entity.type
_entity.pdbx_description
1 polymer ?
#
loop_
_entity_poly.entity_id
_entity_poly.type
_entity_poly.pdbx_seq_one_letter_code
_entity_poly.pdbx_strand_id
1 'polypeptide(L)'
;MTILFLNSSSYSHTPIDKWTDDTDETIICITPAKNVAEYKEKLSEGKFEIVAIKDWEDKTTIDIAINTIYNKKIFNKVISMREKDIIHAAYIREHFELMGQTISSAMAFRDKYVMKNLAIQNN
;
A
#
# COMPACT_ATOMS: atom_id res chain seq x y z
N MET A 1 7.78 11.06 11.31
CA MET A 1 6.74 11.00 10.26
C MET A 1 6.33 9.56 10.02
N THR A 2 5.16 9.35 9.48
CA THR A 2 4.61 8.01 9.30
C THR A 2 4.20 7.80 7.85
N ILE A 3 4.59 6.66 7.29
CA ILE A 3 4.23 6.25 5.93
C ILE A 3 3.25 5.09 6.03
N LEU A 4 2.13 5.20 5.30
CA LEU A 4 1.18 4.10 5.15
C LEU A 4 1.55 3.32 3.88
N PHE A 5 1.79 2.04 4.03
CA PHE A 5 2.12 1.16 2.92
C PHE A 5 0.93 0.22 2.66
N LEU A 6 0.20 0.48 1.59
CA LEU A 6 -0.94 -0.35 1.17
C LEU A 6 -0.42 -1.45 0.27
N ASN A 7 -0.36 -2.69 0.77
CA ASN A 7 0.37 -3.73 0.08
C ASN A 7 -0.33 -5.09 0.12
N SER A 8 -0.84 -5.52 -1.03
CA SER A 8 -1.48 -6.83 -1.17
C SER A 8 -0.49 -7.98 -1.44
N SER A 9 0.80 -7.67 -1.61
CA SER A 9 1.82 -8.67 -1.90
C SER A 9 2.45 -9.27 -0.63
N SER A 10 3.04 -10.44 -0.78
CA SER A 10 3.85 -11.05 0.27
C SER A 10 5.20 -10.34 0.41
N TYR A 11 5.88 -10.55 1.53
CA TYR A 11 7.21 -9.99 1.77
C TYR A 11 8.21 -10.39 0.68
N SER A 12 8.11 -11.61 0.19
CA SER A 12 9.03 -12.11 -0.85
C SER A 12 9.02 -11.24 -2.11
N HIS A 13 7.86 -10.70 -2.46
CA HIS A 13 7.70 -9.83 -3.65
C HIS A 13 7.94 -8.35 -3.31
N THR A 14 7.74 -7.96 -2.05
CA THR A 14 7.85 -6.57 -1.62
C THR A 14 8.60 -6.49 -0.30
N PRO A 15 9.94 -6.68 -0.32
CA PRO A 15 10.75 -6.61 0.90
C PRO A 15 10.94 -5.14 1.31
N ILE A 16 9.91 -4.57 1.96
CA ILE A 16 9.83 -3.14 2.25
C ILE A 16 10.93 -2.65 3.19
N ASP A 17 11.46 -3.49 4.05
CA ASP A 17 12.56 -3.13 4.94
C ASP A 17 13.83 -2.79 4.17
N LYS A 18 14.08 -3.51 3.07
CA LYS A 18 15.24 -3.26 2.22
C LYS A 18 15.10 -1.99 1.40
N TRP A 19 13.85 -1.63 1.06
CA TRP A 19 13.57 -0.42 0.27
C TRP A 19 13.49 0.84 1.12
N THR A 20 13.39 0.71 2.44
CA THR A 20 13.21 1.83 3.37
C THR A 20 14.28 1.87 4.45
N ASP A 21 15.41 1.19 4.27
CA ASP A 21 16.47 1.14 5.27
C ASP A 21 17.19 2.48 5.43
N ASP A 22 17.07 3.38 4.46
CA ASP A 22 17.66 4.71 4.49
C ASP A 22 16.75 5.78 5.14
N THR A 23 15.58 5.41 5.60
CA THR A 23 14.68 6.34 6.27
C THR A 23 14.41 5.92 7.72
N ASP A 24 14.28 6.92 8.60
CA ASP A 24 13.93 6.72 10.01
C ASP A 24 12.42 6.80 10.25
N GLU A 25 11.63 6.99 9.20
CA GLU A 25 10.18 7.11 9.33
C GLU A 25 9.55 5.80 9.77
N THR A 26 8.49 5.91 10.57
CA THR A 26 7.68 4.74 10.96
C THR A 26 6.81 4.31 9.77
N ILE A 27 6.73 3.02 9.54
CA ILE A 27 5.98 2.47 8.42
C ILE A 27 4.85 1.59 8.94
N ILE A 28 3.62 1.90 8.51
CA ILE A 28 2.46 1.07 8.79
C ILE A 28 2.14 0.29 7.53
N CYS A 29 2.30 -1.02 7.59
CA CYS A 29 2.04 -1.90 6.44
C CYS A 29 0.67 -2.54 6.61
N ILE A 30 -0.26 -2.19 5.71
CA ILE A 30 -1.58 -2.82 5.66
C ILE A 30 -1.51 -3.91 4.60
N THR A 31 -1.82 -5.14 4.98
CA THR A 31 -1.65 -6.30 4.11
C THR A 31 -2.74 -7.34 4.38
N PRO A 32 -3.05 -8.22 3.40
CA PRO A 32 -3.96 -9.33 3.68
C PRO A 32 -3.47 -10.20 4.83
N ALA A 33 -4.41 -10.70 5.62
CA ALA A 33 -4.09 -11.49 6.82
C ALA A 33 -3.16 -12.67 6.53
N LYS A 34 -3.27 -13.26 5.34
CA LYS A 34 -2.43 -14.41 4.94
C LYS A 34 -0.93 -14.08 4.88
N ASN A 35 -0.58 -12.80 4.73
CA ASN A 35 0.82 -12.36 4.61
C ASN A 35 1.41 -11.88 5.93
N VAL A 36 0.60 -11.72 6.97
CA VAL A 36 1.00 -11.05 8.21
C VAL A 36 2.13 -11.78 8.93
N ALA A 37 2.05 -13.11 9.00
CA ALA A 37 3.07 -13.91 9.71
C ALA A 37 4.46 -13.70 9.12
N GLU A 38 4.58 -13.69 7.78
CA GLU A 38 5.85 -13.47 7.10
C GLU A 38 6.39 -12.07 7.37
N TYR A 39 5.53 -11.04 7.28
CA TYR A 39 5.96 -9.68 7.55
C TYR A 39 6.41 -9.51 9.00
N LYS A 40 5.69 -10.08 9.96
CA LYS A 40 6.09 -9.99 11.38
C LYS A 40 7.40 -10.70 11.67
N GLU A 41 7.68 -11.78 10.95
CA GLU A 41 8.95 -12.51 11.08
C GLU A 41 10.13 -11.69 10.54
N LYS A 42 9.93 -10.99 9.42
CA LYS A 42 11.01 -10.31 8.70
C LYS A 42 11.21 -8.85 9.09
N LEU A 43 10.19 -8.18 9.62
CA LEU A 43 10.24 -6.75 9.91
C LEU A 43 10.41 -6.48 11.41
N SER A 44 11.19 -5.44 11.73
CA SER A 44 11.41 -5.03 13.11
C SER A 44 10.18 -4.27 13.67
N GLU A 45 9.76 -4.62 14.87
CA GLU A 45 8.57 -4.04 15.50
C GLU A 45 8.67 -2.54 15.74
N GLY A 46 9.86 -2.02 16.01
CA GLY A 46 10.03 -0.60 16.33
C GLY A 46 9.76 0.34 15.17
N LYS A 47 10.13 -0.07 13.96
CA LYS A 47 9.98 0.74 12.74
C LYS A 47 8.72 0.39 11.97
N PHE A 48 8.29 -0.85 12.01
CA PHE A 48 7.17 -1.36 11.22
C PHE A 48 6.01 -1.79 12.10
N GLU A 49 4.80 -1.36 11.72
CA GLU A 49 3.56 -1.82 12.32
C GLU A 49 2.78 -2.55 11.24
N ILE A 50 2.36 -3.78 11.50
CA ILE A 50 1.65 -4.61 10.53
C ILE A 50 0.18 -4.66 10.89
N VAL A 51 -0.68 -4.29 9.94
CA VAL A 51 -2.13 -4.31 10.11
C VAL A 51 -2.73 -5.34 9.15
N ALA A 52 -3.43 -6.31 9.71
CA ALA A 52 -4.03 -7.39 8.94
C ALA A 52 -5.42 -7.00 8.45
N ILE A 53 -5.70 -7.27 7.18
CA ILE A 53 -7.05 -7.13 6.62
C ILE A 53 -7.52 -8.53 6.24
N LYS A 54 -8.64 -8.92 6.81
CA LYS A 54 -9.17 -10.27 6.63
C LYS A 54 -9.66 -10.51 5.21
N ASP A 55 -10.37 -9.54 4.63
CA ASP A 55 -10.88 -9.62 3.27
C ASP A 55 -10.36 -8.43 2.45
N TRP A 56 -9.29 -8.67 1.70
CA TRP A 56 -8.64 -7.61 0.90
C TRP A 56 -9.54 -7.07 -0.21
N GLU A 57 -10.48 -7.87 -0.70
CA GLU A 57 -11.40 -7.44 -1.75
C GLU A 57 -12.49 -6.50 -1.22
N ASP A 58 -12.72 -6.48 0.08
CA ASP A 58 -13.67 -5.56 0.71
C ASP A 58 -13.00 -4.21 0.99
N LYS A 59 -13.14 -3.29 0.04
CA LYS A 59 -12.54 -1.95 0.15
C LYS A 59 -13.06 -1.17 1.35
N THR A 60 -14.30 -1.39 1.76
CA THR A 60 -14.89 -0.72 2.92
C THR A 60 -14.16 -1.11 4.20
N THR A 61 -13.83 -2.38 4.37
CA THR A 61 -13.07 -2.86 5.52
C THR A 61 -11.68 -2.21 5.56
N ILE A 62 -11.02 -2.10 4.42
CA ILE A 62 -9.70 -1.43 4.33
C ILE A 62 -9.84 0.05 4.71
N ASP A 63 -10.85 0.73 4.19
CA ASP A 63 -11.06 2.16 4.45
C ASP A 63 -11.35 2.44 5.93
N ILE A 64 -12.14 1.59 6.58
CA ILE A 64 -12.42 1.70 8.01
C ILE A 64 -11.13 1.54 8.82
N ALA A 65 -10.31 0.54 8.47
CA ALA A 65 -9.03 0.32 9.14
C ALA A 65 -8.11 1.52 8.98
N ILE A 66 -8.03 2.10 7.78
CA ILE A 66 -7.20 3.26 7.50
C ILE A 66 -7.65 4.49 8.28
N ASN A 67 -8.95 4.74 8.35
CA ASN A 67 -9.49 5.86 9.14
C ASN A 67 -9.15 5.68 10.63
N THR A 68 -9.27 4.48 11.14
CA THR A 68 -8.92 4.16 12.53
C THR A 68 -7.44 4.42 12.79
N ILE A 69 -6.58 4.02 11.87
CA ILE A 69 -5.13 4.24 11.96
C ILE A 69 -4.83 5.73 11.95
N TYR A 70 -5.42 6.49 11.02
CA TYR A 70 -5.17 7.93 10.90
C TYR A 70 -5.55 8.68 12.17
N ASN A 71 -6.63 8.28 12.84
CA ASN A 71 -7.05 8.91 14.09
C ASN A 71 -6.09 8.65 15.25
N LYS A 72 -5.39 7.53 15.22
CA LYS A 72 -4.40 7.18 16.26
C LYS A 72 -3.01 7.70 15.92
N LYS A 73 -2.65 7.67 14.66
CA LYS A 73 -1.30 8.02 14.19
C LYS A 73 -1.40 8.62 12.80
N ILE A 74 -1.24 9.91 12.70
CA ILE A 74 -1.35 10.62 11.43
C ILE A 74 -0.20 10.20 10.51
N PHE A 75 -0.54 9.67 9.35
CA PHE A 75 0.43 9.40 8.29
C PHE A 75 0.38 10.52 7.26
N ASN A 76 1.48 10.80 6.61
CA ASN A 76 1.58 11.88 5.63
C ASN A 76 1.92 11.40 4.22
N LYS A 77 2.20 10.11 4.06
CA LYS A 77 2.45 9.50 2.75
C LYS A 77 1.73 8.17 2.65
N VAL A 78 1.24 7.85 1.46
CA VAL A 78 0.64 6.56 1.14
C VAL A 78 1.38 5.99 -0.05
N ILE A 79 1.89 4.77 0.09
CA ILE A 79 2.66 4.09 -0.94
C ILE A 79 1.98 2.76 -1.25
N SER A 80 1.94 2.40 -2.52
CA SER A 80 1.56 1.06 -2.97
C SER A 80 2.48 0.63 -4.10
N MET A 81 2.79 -0.65 -4.17
CA MET A 81 3.70 -1.20 -5.16
C MET A 81 2.99 -2.10 -6.17
N ARG A 82 1.79 -2.55 -5.86
CA ARG A 82 1.01 -3.41 -6.75
C ARG A 82 0.07 -2.57 -7.60
N GLU A 83 0.01 -2.88 -8.90
CA GLU A 83 -0.87 -2.18 -9.83
C GLU A 83 -2.32 -2.14 -9.35
N LYS A 84 -2.82 -3.25 -8.81
CA LYS A 84 -4.21 -3.30 -8.34
C LYS A 84 -4.48 -2.43 -7.11
N ASP A 85 -3.44 -2.01 -6.39
CA ASP A 85 -3.57 -1.15 -5.21
C ASP A 85 -3.36 0.33 -5.51
N ILE A 86 -2.85 0.66 -6.69
CA ILE A 86 -2.46 2.04 -7.05
C ILE A 86 -3.65 3.00 -7.01
N ILE A 87 -4.78 2.60 -7.58
CA ILE A 87 -5.97 3.44 -7.61
C ILE A 87 -6.50 3.66 -6.20
N HIS A 88 -6.56 2.59 -5.40
CA HIS A 88 -7.02 2.69 -4.02
C HIS A 88 -6.12 3.62 -3.19
N ALA A 89 -4.82 3.52 -3.37
CA ALA A 89 -3.87 4.42 -2.71
C ALA A 89 -4.12 5.88 -3.10
N ALA A 90 -4.43 6.14 -4.37
CA ALA A 90 -4.75 7.49 -4.84
C ALA A 90 -6.04 8.02 -4.19
N TYR A 91 -7.06 7.20 -4.05
CA TYR A 91 -8.29 7.59 -3.34
C TYR A 91 -7.99 7.95 -1.88
N ILE A 92 -7.15 7.18 -1.21
CA ILE A 92 -6.75 7.45 0.17
C ILE A 92 -6.03 8.79 0.25
N ARG A 93 -5.10 9.07 -0.65
CA ARG A 93 -4.38 10.36 -0.67
C ARG A 93 -5.35 11.53 -0.83
N GLU A 94 -6.31 11.44 -1.74
CA GLU A 94 -7.28 12.50 -1.94
C GLU A 94 -8.19 12.68 -0.72
N HIS A 95 -8.63 11.61 -0.11
CA HIS A 95 -9.47 11.68 1.08
C HIS A 95 -8.79 12.43 2.23
N PHE A 96 -7.50 12.20 2.45
CA PHE A 96 -6.73 12.85 3.50
C PHE A 96 -5.93 14.06 3.02
N GLU A 97 -6.15 14.48 1.77
CA GLU A 97 -5.49 15.65 1.17
C GLU A 97 -3.97 15.55 1.18
N LEU A 98 -3.45 14.36 0.88
CA LEU A 98 -2.03 14.10 0.84
C LEU A 98 -1.46 14.26 -0.57
N MET A 99 -0.19 14.64 -0.64
CA MET A 99 0.51 14.76 -1.92
C MET A 99 0.82 13.38 -2.50
N GLY A 100 0.93 13.32 -3.82
CA GLY A 100 1.28 12.11 -4.53
C GLY A 100 0.44 11.92 -5.77
N GLN A 101 0.47 10.70 -6.33
CA GLN A 101 -0.27 10.38 -7.54
C GLN A 101 -1.77 10.53 -7.32
N THR A 102 -2.43 11.29 -8.21
CA THR A 102 -3.88 11.51 -8.17
C THR A 102 -4.64 10.30 -8.71
N ILE A 103 -5.97 10.28 -8.49
CA ILE A 103 -6.83 9.22 -9.05
C ILE A 103 -6.73 9.21 -10.58
N SER A 104 -6.80 10.37 -11.23
CA SER A 104 -6.70 10.47 -12.69
C SER A 104 -5.38 9.93 -13.21
N SER A 105 -4.27 10.28 -12.55
CA SER A 105 -2.95 9.81 -12.93
C SER A 105 -2.80 8.30 -12.72
N ALA A 106 -3.34 7.79 -11.61
CA ALA A 106 -3.30 6.36 -11.31
C ALA A 106 -4.08 5.54 -12.34
N MET A 107 -5.25 6.02 -12.75
CA MET A 107 -6.05 5.37 -13.77
C MET A 107 -5.35 5.39 -15.14
N ALA A 108 -4.73 6.49 -15.50
CA ALA A 108 -3.97 6.59 -16.75
C ALA A 108 -2.79 5.61 -16.75
N PHE A 109 -2.08 5.50 -15.64
CA PHE A 109 -0.97 4.54 -15.50
C PHE A 109 -1.47 3.10 -15.68
N ARG A 110 -2.58 2.75 -15.03
CA ARG A 110 -3.18 1.43 -15.13
C ARG A 110 -3.58 1.11 -16.56
N ASP A 111 -4.20 2.05 -17.26
CA ASP A 111 -4.64 1.85 -18.65
C ASP A 111 -3.45 1.61 -19.57
N LYS A 112 -2.37 2.37 -19.41
CA LYS A 112 -1.13 2.17 -20.16
C LYS A 112 -0.53 0.80 -19.91
N TYR A 113 -0.53 0.35 -18.66
CA TYR A 113 -0.02 -0.96 -18.27
C TYR A 113 -0.82 -2.09 -18.93
N VAL A 114 -2.15 -2.00 -18.90
CA VAL A 114 -3.04 -2.98 -19.51
C VAL A 114 -2.83 -3.02 -21.03
N MET A 115 -2.80 -1.87 -21.68
CA MET A 115 -2.56 -1.78 -23.13
C MET A 115 -1.22 -2.38 -23.53
N LYS A 116 -0.17 -2.11 -22.78
CA LYS A 116 1.16 -2.67 -23.04
C LYS A 116 1.14 -4.19 -22.97
N ASN A 117 0.48 -4.75 -21.97
CA ASN A 117 0.38 -6.20 -21.81
C ASN A 117 -0.41 -6.84 -22.95
N LEU A 118 -1.49 -6.20 -23.38
CA LEU A 118 -2.26 -6.69 -24.53
C LEU A 118 -1.44 -6.67 -25.82
N ALA A 119 -0.66 -5.62 -26.04
CA ALA A 119 0.21 -5.52 -27.20
C ALA A 119 1.27 -6.63 -27.22
N ILE A 120 1.84 -6.95 -26.07
CA ILE A 120 2.80 -8.04 -25.93
C ILE A 120 2.15 -9.40 -26.22
N GLN A 121 0.94 -9.63 -25.73
CA GLN A 121 0.23 -10.90 -25.94
C GLN A 121 -0.17 -11.11 -27.39
N ASN A 122 -0.40 -10.05 -28.14
CA ASN A 122 -0.88 -10.11 -29.52
C ASN A 122 0.26 -10.15 -30.54
N ASN A 123 1.48 -10.09 -30.09
CA ASN A 123 2.65 -10.28 -30.95
C ASN A 123 3.06 -11.76 -30.96
#